data_1397e0a9f87f2381a14c64c6d252b608
#
_entry.id   1397e0a9f87f2381a14c64c6d252b608
#
_cell.length_a   1.000
_cell.length_b   1.000
_cell.length_c   1.000
_cell.angle_alpha   90.00
_cell.angle_beta   90.00
_cell.angle_gamma   90.00
#
_symmetry.space_group_name_H-M   'P 1'
#
loop_
_entity.id
_entity.type
_entity.pdbx_description
1 polymer ?
#
loop_
_entity_poly.entity_id
_entity_poly.type
_entity_poly.pdbx_seq_one_letter_code
_entity_poly.pdbx_strand_id
1 'polypeptide(L)'
;MKLSDAMRRLELELGAVVNLEVLHPGFVEYPELALASDQYYHHGEFCRWAKLRPGGLKVCSENKARSKLLAACGRSFCGCCPNGIWDCAAPVLLDGYLAAIAYIGYFRFGKELPPEFVGRQPAELAEKSVAGIRFHARWLAELVRMELAGCRERRPPGGKKRSDAYYLEQCERFIDRSYHQEPALADLAEILRVNPNHLGSAIRRASNGRSFRELLTERRIREAK
;
A
#
# COMPACT_ATOMS: atom_id res chain seq x y z
N MET A 1 9.13 -19.28 -1.59
CA MET A 1 8.78 -18.34 -0.49
C MET A 1 7.78 -17.35 -1.06
N LYS A 2 6.67 -17.09 -0.36
CA LYS A 2 5.70 -16.08 -0.82
C LYS A 2 6.26 -14.67 -0.58
N LEU A 3 5.84 -13.71 -1.38
CA LEU A 3 6.26 -12.30 -1.23
C LEU A 3 5.97 -11.77 0.18
N SER A 4 4.78 -12.07 0.70
CA SER A 4 4.38 -11.70 2.07
C SER A 4 5.36 -12.23 3.14
N ASP A 5 5.83 -13.47 3.01
CA ASP A 5 6.76 -14.08 3.97
C ASP A 5 8.15 -13.42 3.89
N ALA A 6 8.60 -13.09 2.67
CA ALA A 6 9.87 -12.37 2.48
C ALA A 6 9.83 -10.97 3.13
N MET A 7 8.72 -10.27 2.99
CA MET A 7 8.52 -8.96 3.63
C MET A 7 8.53 -9.07 5.15
N ARG A 8 7.85 -10.09 5.73
CA ARG A 8 7.87 -10.33 7.19
C ARG A 8 9.25 -10.62 7.71
N ARG A 9 10.02 -11.44 7.00
CA ARG A 9 11.40 -11.72 7.39
C ARG A 9 12.23 -10.45 7.40
N LEU A 10 12.08 -9.61 6.38
CA LEU A 10 12.79 -8.33 6.28
C LEU A 10 12.39 -7.36 7.41
N GLU A 11 11.11 -7.32 7.81
CA GLU A 11 10.65 -6.56 8.98
C GLU A 11 11.38 -6.98 10.27
N LEU A 12 11.46 -8.30 10.50
CA LEU A 12 12.11 -8.85 11.68
C LEU A 12 13.62 -8.58 11.70
N GLU A 13 14.28 -8.74 10.56
CA GLU A 13 15.73 -8.53 10.43
C GLU A 13 16.12 -7.05 10.61
N LEU A 14 15.30 -6.12 10.11
CA LEU A 14 15.60 -4.69 10.16
C LEU A 14 14.98 -3.96 11.36
N GLY A 15 14.08 -4.61 12.10
CA GLY A 15 13.27 -3.93 13.12
C GLY A 15 12.43 -2.78 12.55
N ALA A 16 12.00 -2.92 11.30
CA ALA A 16 11.31 -1.89 10.51
C ALA A 16 9.86 -2.31 10.19
N VAL A 17 9.07 -1.40 9.69
CA VAL A 17 7.82 -1.71 8.98
C VAL A 17 8.12 -1.79 7.49
N VAL A 18 7.68 -2.86 6.85
CA VAL A 18 7.83 -3.09 5.41
C VAL A 18 6.45 -3.17 4.77
N ASN A 19 6.16 -2.28 3.84
CA ASN A 19 4.88 -2.29 3.14
C ASN A 19 5.01 -1.94 1.65
N LEU A 20 4.02 -2.34 0.88
CA LEU A 20 3.89 -2.01 -0.54
C LEU A 20 2.63 -1.16 -0.78
N GLU A 21 2.81 -0.05 -1.44
CA GLU A 21 1.70 0.64 -2.10
C GLU A 21 1.53 0.06 -3.50
N VAL A 22 0.48 -0.76 -3.69
CA VAL A 22 0.26 -1.48 -4.94
C VAL A 22 -0.55 -0.65 -5.93
N LEU A 23 -0.12 -0.59 -7.18
CA LEU A 23 -0.71 0.20 -8.26
C LEU A 23 -0.99 -0.63 -9.52
N HIS A 24 -0.50 -1.89 -9.57
CA HIS A 24 -0.69 -2.78 -10.72
C HIS A 24 -1.72 -3.86 -10.41
N PRO A 25 -2.63 -4.18 -11.35
CA PRO A 25 -3.69 -5.19 -11.15
C PRO A 25 -3.15 -6.58 -10.80
N GLY A 26 -1.94 -6.93 -11.22
CA GLY A 26 -1.30 -8.20 -10.89
C GLY A 26 -1.24 -8.52 -9.40
N PHE A 27 -1.14 -7.53 -8.52
CA PHE A 27 -1.19 -7.76 -7.07
C PHE A 27 -2.57 -8.20 -6.55
N VAL A 28 -3.57 -8.12 -7.39
CA VAL A 28 -4.92 -8.56 -7.11
C VAL A 28 -5.22 -9.86 -7.87
N GLU A 29 -4.70 -9.98 -9.09
CA GLU A 29 -4.97 -11.08 -10.01
C GLU A 29 -4.12 -12.32 -9.72
N TYR A 30 -2.89 -12.14 -9.20
CA TYR A 30 -1.97 -13.24 -8.93
C TYR A 30 -1.93 -13.59 -7.43
N PRO A 31 -2.47 -14.75 -7.01
CA PRO A 31 -2.45 -15.16 -5.59
C PRO A 31 -1.04 -15.25 -4.99
N GLU A 32 -0.03 -15.48 -5.82
CA GLU A 32 1.37 -15.53 -5.42
C GLU A 32 1.89 -14.20 -4.89
N LEU A 33 1.29 -13.08 -5.33
CA LEU A 33 1.61 -11.72 -4.91
C LEU A 33 0.70 -11.20 -3.77
N ALA A 34 -0.17 -12.07 -3.24
CA ALA A 34 -1.04 -11.69 -2.13
C ALA A 34 -0.20 -11.32 -0.90
N LEU A 35 -0.51 -10.15 -0.33
CA LEU A 35 0.11 -9.63 0.87
C LEU A 35 -0.82 -9.80 2.07
N ALA A 36 -0.27 -9.80 3.28
CA ALA A 36 -1.07 -9.64 4.49
C ALA A 36 -1.67 -8.23 4.55
N SER A 37 -2.81 -8.09 5.23
CA SER A 37 -3.57 -6.83 5.25
C SER A 37 -2.76 -5.63 5.73
N ASP A 38 -1.90 -5.82 6.71
CA ASP A 38 -1.02 -4.78 7.26
C ASP A 38 0.18 -4.43 6.36
N GLN A 39 0.52 -5.24 5.37
CA GLN A 39 1.61 -4.97 4.42
C GLN A 39 1.24 -4.00 3.29
N TYR A 40 0.00 -3.53 3.23
CA TYR A 40 -0.45 -2.53 2.25
C TYR A 40 -0.31 -1.08 2.74
N TYR A 41 0.08 -0.85 4.01
CA TYR A 41 0.15 0.48 4.60
C TYR A 41 1.10 0.54 5.80
N HIS A 42 1.48 1.75 6.19
CA HIS A 42 2.22 1.97 7.43
C HIS A 42 1.32 1.71 8.65
N HIS A 43 1.62 0.66 9.40
CA HIS A 43 0.75 0.11 10.45
C HIS A 43 1.25 0.31 11.89
N GLY A 44 2.37 0.98 12.10
CA GLY A 44 2.90 1.24 13.44
C GLY A 44 1.93 2.02 14.34
N GLU A 45 2.03 1.85 15.67
CA GLU A 45 1.13 2.46 16.66
C GLU A 45 1.05 3.97 16.51
N PHE A 46 2.19 4.63 16.33
CA PHE A 46 2.22 6.07 16.10
C PHE A 46 1.49 6.46 14.81
N CYS A 47 1.65 5.72 13.72
CA CYS A 47 0.95 5.99 12.47
C CYS A 47 -0.56 5.85 12.63
N ARG A 48 -1.04 4.87 13.41
CA ARG A 48 -2.47 4.72 13.73
C ARG A 48 -2.98 5.91 14.53
N TRP A 49 -2.27 6.26 15.61
CA TRP A 49 -2.59 7.42 16.44
C TRP A 49 -2.62 8.72 15.63
N ALA A 50 -1.62 8.99 14.80
CA ALA A 50 -1.53 10.18 13.97
C ALA A 50 -2.68 10.29 12.95
N LYS A 51 -3.10 9.17 12.36
CA LYS A 51 -4.23 9.12 11.41
C LYS A 51 -5.58 9.38 12.08
N LEU A 52 -5.76 8.99 13.34
CA LEU A 52 -7.00 9.19 14.09
C LEU A 52 -7.19 10.63 14.58
N ARG A 53 -6.15 11.46 14.56
CA ARG A 53 -6.25 12.89 14.90
C ARG A 53 -7.05 13.65 13.82
N PRO A 54 -7.72 14.76 14.19
CA PRO A 54 -8.39 15.61 13.22
C PRO A 54 -7.45 16.02 12.06
N GLY A 55 -7.85 15.72 10.83
CA GLY A 55 -7.04 15.98 9.63
C GLY A 55 -5.87 15.00 9.40
N GLY A 56 -5.58 14.06 10.30
CA GLY A 56 -4.43 13.16 10.21
C GLY A 56 -4.45 12.25 8.99
N LEU A 57 -5.61 11.70 8.61
CA LEU A 57 -5.77 10.93 7.38
C LEU A 57 -5.47 11.78 6.13
N LYS A 58 -5.95 13.02 6.08
CA LYS A 58 -5.69 13.93 4.97
C LYS A 58 -4.20 14.18 4.78
N VAL A 59 -3.49 14.51 5.87
CA VAL A 59 -2.03 14.71 5.85
C VAL A 59 -1.31 13.46 5.33
N CYS A 60 -1.70 12.26 5.77
CA CYS A 60 -1.12 11.01 5.30
C CYS A 60 -1.41 10.76 3.81
N SER A 61 -2.64 11.00 3.35
CA SER A 61 -3.02 10.81 1.95
C SER A 61 -2.30 11.78 1.01
N GLU A 62 -2.15 13.04 1.40
CA GLU A 62 -1.38 14.04 0.64
C GLU A 62 0.11 13.64 0.55
N ASN A 63 0.69 13.13 1.65
CA ASN A 63 2.07 12.64 1.63
C ASN A 63 2.22 11.45 0.68
N LYS A 64 1.27 10.52 0.67
CA LYS A 64 1.26 9.39 -0.27
C LYS A 64 1.17 9.87 -1.72
N ALA A 65 0.32 10.83 -2.02
CA ALA A 65 0.21 11.39 -3.37
C ALA A 65 1.54 12.00 -3.85
N ARG A 66 2.25 12.74 -2.98
CA ARG A 66 3.60 13.27 -3.27
C ARG A 66 4.61 12.15 -3.49
N SER A 67 4.56 11.10 -2.67
CA SER A 67 5.43 9.92 -2.81
C SER A 67 5.22 9.22 -4.15
N LYS A 68 3.99 9.09 -4.64
CA LYS A 68 3.69 8.55 -5.98
C LYS A 68 4.32 9.38 -7.09
N LEU A 69 4.22 10.71 -7.02
CA LEU A 69 4.83 11.60 -8.00
C LEU A 69 6.36 11.44 -8.05
N LEU A 70 7.01 11.38 -6.88
CA LEU A 70 8.46 11.15 -6.80
C LEU A 70 8.84 9.77 -7.32
N ALA A 71 8.11 8.73 -6.95
CA ALA A 71 8.36 7.36 -7.39
C ALA A 71 8.16 7.17 -8.90
N ALA A 72 7.21 7.89 -9.51
CA ALA A 72 6.97 7.86 -10.95
C ALA A 72 8.18 8.32 -11.77
N CYS A 73 9.08 9.14 -11.18
CA CYS A 73 10.36 9.52 -11.80
C CYS A 73 11.41 8.39 -11.75
N GLY A 74 11.10 7.20 -11.22
CA GLY A 74 12.01 6.06 -11.14
C GLY A 74 13.12 6.18 -10.08
N ARG A 75 13.04 7.14 -9.16
CA ARG A 75 14.06 7.39 -8.15
C ARG A 75 13.61 6.90 -6.77
N SER A 76 14.51 6.18 -6.08
CA SER A 76 14.34 5.90 -4.66
C SER A 76 14.62 7.16 -3.85
N PHE A 77 13.84 7.39 -2.82
CA PHE A 77 13.99 8.52 -1.91
C PHE A 77 13.78 8.09 -0.47
N CYS A 78 14.33 8.85 0.47
CA CYS A 78 14.15 8.63 1.90
C CYS A 78 13.90 9.97 2.57
N GLY A 79 13.12 9.98 3.63
CA GLY A 79 12.84 11.20 4.39
C GLY A 79 11.75 11.01 5.43
N CYS A 80 11.53 12.06 6.20
CA CYS A 80 10.45 12.08 7.19
C CYS A 80 9.13 12.47 6.54
N CYS A 81 8.07 11.75 6.86
CA CYS A 81 6.71 12.17 6.56
C CYS A 81 6.35 13.42 7.41
N PRO A 82 5.25 14.13 7.10
CA PRO A 82 4.84 15.32 7.87
C PRO A 82 4.62 15.04 9.37
N ASN A 83 4.33 13.80 9.75
CA ASN A 83 4.18 13.38 11.15
C ASN A 83 5.51 12.99 11.82
N GLY A 84 6.66 13.11 11.15
CA GLY A 84 7.98 12.88 11.73
C GLY A 84 8.50 11.44 11.62
N ILE A 85 7.76 10.53 10.98
CA ILE A 85 8.25 9.16 10.73
C ILE A 85 9.12 9.14 9.49
N TRP A 86 10.31 8.57 9.63
CA TRP A 86 11.26 8.39 8.53
C TRP A 86 11.04 7.06 7.83
N ASP A 87 11.01 7.13 6.51
CA ASP A 87 10.86 5.99 5.60
C ASP A 87 11.80 6.12 4.41
N CYS A 88 12.14 4.98 3.82
CA CYS A 88 12.76 4.89 2.52
C CYS A 88 11.79 4.25 1.52
N ALA A 89 11.62 4.88 0.37
CA ALA A 89 10.73 4.45 -0.69
C ALA A 89 11.53 4.09 -1.94
N ALA A 90 11.18 2.97 -2.58
CA ALA A 90 11.76 2.55 -3.84
C ALA A 90 10.66 2.18 -4.85
N PRO A 91 10.66 2.74 -6.06
CA PRO A 91 9.67 2.44 -7.08
C PRO A 91 9.86 1.03 -7.65
N VAL A 92 8.77 0.32 -7.85
CA VAL A 92 8.69 -0.90 -8.64
C VAL A 92 8.21 -0.53 -10.03
N LEU A 93 9.10 -0.52 -11.00
CA LEU A 93 8.76 -0.21 -12.40
C LEU A 93 8.60 -1.51 -13.19
N LEU A 94 7.47 -1.65 -13.91
CA LEU A 94 7.23 -2.72 -14.86
C LEU A 94 6.89 -2.13 -16.22
N ASP A 95 7.67 -2.44 -17.24
CA ASP A 95 7.54 -1.90 -18.60
C ASP A 95 7.52 -0.36 -18.65
N GLY A 96 8.30 0.30 -17.77
CA GLY A 96 8.36 1.75 -17.66
C GLY A 96 7.22 2.40 -16.84
N TYR A 97 6.27 1.62 -16.35
CA TYR A 97 5.15 2.13 -15.53
C TYR A 97 5.35 1.80 -14.06
N LEU A 98 4.91 2.70 -13.18
CA LEU A 98 4.95 2.49 -11.74
C LEU A 98 3.91 1.42 -11.35
N ALA A 99 4.39 0.25 -10.95
CA ALA A 99 3.57 -0.90 -10.57
C ALA A 99 3.31 -0.97 -9.06
N ALA A 100 4.27 -0.53 -8.26
CA ALA A 100 4.15 -0.42 -6.81
C ALA A 100 5.23 0.52 -6.27
N ILE A 101 5.13 0.86 -4.99
CA ILE A 101 6.20 1.51 -4.23
C ILE A 101 6.50 0.65 -3.02
N ALA A 102 7.75 0.23 -2.86
CA ALA A 102 8.23 -0.48 -1.69
C ALA A 102 8.70 0.53 -0.64
N TYR A 103 8.16 0.41 0.59
CA TYR A 103 8.56 1.23 1.73
C TYR A 103 9.21 0.36 2.80
N ILE A 104 10.33 0.86 3.36
CA ILE A 104 10.96 0.31 4.55
C ILE A 104 11.22 1.47 5.49
N GLY A 105 10.66 1.43 6.69
CA GLY A 105 10.80 2.55 7.61
C GLY A 105 10.13 2.33 8.96
N TYR A 106 9.39 3.34 9.41
CA TYR A 106 8.84 3.47 10.75
C TYR A 106 9.93 3.75 11.79
N PHE A 107 10.83 4.66 11.46
CA PHE A 107 11.87 5.12 12.36
C PHE A 107 11.66 6.57 12.78
N ARG A 108 12.20 6.94 13.95
CA ARG A 108 12.50 8.33 14.27
C ARG A 108 13.86 8.68 13.68
N PHE A 109 14.01 9.92 13.23
CA PHE A 109 15.30 10.41 12.75
C PHE A 109 15.45 11.89 13.10
N GLY A 110 16.19 12.16 14.16
CA GLY A 110 16.51 13.51 14.60
C GLY A 110 15.32 14.37 15.03
N LYS A 111 14.13 13.77 15.28
CA LYS A 111 12.93 14.47 15.74
C LYS A 111 12.26 13.71 16.88
N GLU A 112 11.81 14.44 17.88
CA GLU A 112 10.94 13.90 18.91
C GLU A 112 9.50 13.78 18.40
N LEU A 113 8.79 12.78 18.88
CA LEU A 113 7.37 12.65 18.64
C LEU A 113 6.58 13.58 19.56
N PRO A 114 5.34 13.95 19.19
CA PRO A 114 4.48 14.73 20.04
C PRO A 114 4.33 14.10 21.43
N PRO A 115 4.44 14.87 22.52
CA PRO A 115 4.38 14.35 23.90
C PRO A 115 3.04 13.71 24.25
N GLU A 116 1.98 14.03 23.48
CA GLU A 116 0.65 13.45 23.65
C GLU A 116 0.56 12.00 23.15
N PHE A 117 1.55 11.53 22.42
CA PHE A 117 1.60 10.14 22.00
C PHE A 117 2.06 9.25 23.14
N VAL A 118 1.14 8.45 23.66
CA VAL A 118 1.40 7.41 24.66
C VAL A 118 1.30 6.06 23.98
N GLY A 119 2.45 5.48 23.63
CA GLY A 119 2.54 4.19 22.94
C GLY A 119 3.97 3.79 22.67
N ARG A 120 4.15 2.62 22.04
CA ARG A 120 5.48 2.13 21.69
C ARG A 120 6.13 3.06 20.66
N GLN A 121 7.21 3.69 21.11
CA GLN A 121 7.99 4.60 20.26
C GLN A 121 8.63 3.84 19.08
N PRO A 122 8.61 4.42 17.86
CA PRO A 122 9.46 3.93 16.78
C PRO A 122 10.93 3.95 17.18
N ALA A 123 11.69 2.99 16.69
CA ALA A 123 13.12 2.95 16.96
C ALA A 123 13.83 4.19 16.39
N GLU A 124 14.88 4.66 17.05
CA GLU A 124 15.75 5.71 16.53
C GLU A 124 16.61 5.13 15.41
N LEU A 125 16.61 5.78 14.25
CA LEU A 125 17.45 5.40 13.12
C LEU A 125 18.85 6.01 13.27
N ALA A 126 19.86 5.18 13.42
CA ALA A 126 21.23 5.65 13.34
C ALA A 126 21.58 6.10 11.90
N GLU A 127 22.24 7.24 11.75
CA GLU A 127 22.60 7.81 10.43
C GLU A 127 23.36 6.80 9.56
N LYS A 128 24.28 6.04 10.14
CA LYS A 128 25.02 4.95 9.46
C LYS A 128 24.14 3.86 8.87
N SER A 129 22.90 3.70 9.35
CA SER A 129 21.96 2.68 8.89
C SER A 129 21.15 3.13 7.67
N VAL A 130 21.10 4.41 7.35
CA VAL A 130 20.31 4.97 6.24
C VAL A 130 20.65 4.33 4.89
N ALA A 131 21.95 4.14 4.61
CA ALA A 131 22.42 3.52 3.37
C ALA A 131 21.94 2.05 3.26
N GLY A 132 21.97 1.30 4.37
CA GLY A 132 21.51 -0.07 4.45
C GLY A 132 19.99 -0.17 4.20
N ILE A 133 19.19 0.68 4.84
CA ILE A 133 17.73 0.71 4.62
C ILE A 133 17.40 1.06 3.17
N ARG A 134 18.09 2.03 2.58
CA ARG A 134 17.94 2.38 1.16
C ARG A 134 18.28 1.21 0.24
N PHE A 135 19.34 0.48 0.54
CA PHE A 135 19.71 -0.72 -0.20
C PHE A 135 18.60 -1.77 -0.15
N HIS A 136 18.07 -2.09 1.05
CA HIS A 136 17.00 -3.06 1.21
C HIS A 136 15.68 -2.64 0.54
N ALA A 137 15.34 -1.36 0.57
CA ALA A 137 14.16 -0.86 -0.13
C ALA A 137 14.26 -1.06 -1.66
N ARG A 138 15.43 -0.80 -2.24
CA ARG A 138 15.68 -1.03 -3.67
C ARG A 138 15.71 -2.53 -3.99
N TRP A 139 16.33 -3.33 -3.13
CA TRP A 139 16.35 -4.79 -3.28
C TRP A 139 14.92 -5.37 -3.23
N LEU A 140 14.10 -4.93 -2.29
CA LEU A 140 12.71 -5.35 -2.21
C LEU A 140 11.94 -4.92 -3.46
N ALA A 141 12.12 -3.71 -3.94
CA ALA A 141 11.46 -3.23 -5.15
C ALA A 141 11.82 -4.10 -6.37
N GLU A 142 13.08 -4.51 -6.50
CA GLU A 142 13.53 -5.38 -7.57
C GLU A 142 12.97 -6.81 -7.43
N LEU A 143 12.94 -7.37 -6.20
CA LEU A 143 12.30 -8.65 -5.93
C LEU A 143 10.83 -8.63 -6.35
N VAL A 144 10.10 -7.60 -5.95
CA VAL A 144 8.68 -7.42 -6.31
C VAL A 144 8.49 -7.31 -7.82
N ARG A 145 9.38 -6.57 -8.50
CA ARG A 145 9.37 -6.45 -9.96
C ARG A 145 9.54 -7.81 -10.64
N MET A 146 10.51 -8.59 -10.19
CA MET A 146 10.79 -9.92 -10.73
C MET A 146 9.62 -10.89 -10.51
N GLU A 147 9.05 -10.92 -9.32
CA GLU A 147 7.89 -11.76 -9.01
C GLU A 147 6.67 -11.38 -9.85
N LEU A 148 6.40 -10.08 -10.00
CA LEU A 148 5.29 -9.60 -10.83
C LEU A 148 5.50 -9.93 -12.30
N ALA A 149 6.71 -9.75 -12.83
CA ALA A 149 7.07 -10.10 -14.20
C ALA A 149 6.92 -11.63 -14.44
N GLY A 150 7.46 -12.45 -13.53
CA GLY A 150 7.36 -13.90 -13.61
C GLY A 150 5.92 -14.42 -13.53
N CYS A 151 5.07 -13.81 -12.69
CA CYS A 151 3.64 -14.16 -12.65
C CYS A 151 2.96 -13.84 -13.98
N ARG A 152 3.29 -12.70 -14.59
CA ARG A 152 2.73 -12.27 -15.88
C ARG A 152 3.15 -13.14 -17.03
N GLU A 153 4.39 -13.63 -17.03
CA GLU A 153 4.90 -14.57 -18.04
C GLU A 153 4.21 -15.94 -17.95
N ARG A 154 4.08 -16.47 -16.72
CA ARG A 154 3.41 -17.77 -16.50
C ARG A 154 1.91 -17.72 -16.78
N ARG A 155 1.27 -16.59 -16.53
CA ARG A 155 -0.18 -16.36 -16.72
C ARG A 155 -0.37 -15.00 -17.40
N PRO A 156 -0.16 -14.91 -18.70
CA PRO A 156 -0.41 -13.67 -19.40
C PRO A 156 -1.85 -13.20 -19.11
N PRO A 157 -2.10 -11.90 -18.95
CA PRO A 157 -3.41 -11.37 -18.65
C PRO A 157 -4.38 -11.90 -19.73
N GLY A 158 -5.19 -12.87 -19.33
CA GLY A 158 -6.10 -13.57 -20.22
C GLY A 158 -7.17 -12.61 -20.68
N GLY A 159 -7.47 -12.64 -21.98
CA GLY A 159 -8.57 -11.88 -22.60
C GLY A 159 -9.97 -12.34 -22.18
N LYS A 160 -10.14 -12.94 -20.99
CA LYS A 160 -11.45 -13.24 -20.42
C LYS A 160 -12.12 -11.93 -20.02
N LYS A 161 -13.28 -11.69 -20.62
CA LYS A 161 -14.15 -10.56 -20.26
C LYS A 161 -14.39 -10.60 -18.75
N ARG A 162 -13.87 -9.61 -18.02
CA ARG A 162 -14.02 -9.52 -16.56
C ARG A 162 -15.51 -9.37 -16.25
N SER A 163 -16.05 -10.27 -15.41
CA SER A 163 -17.47 -10.26 -15.02
C SER A 163 -17.74 -9.21 -13.95
N ASP A 164 -19.01 -8.85 -13.77
CA ASP A 164 -19.42 -7.97 -12.67
C ASP A 164 -19.05 -8.57 -11.31
N ALA A 165 -19.19 -9.90 -11.15
CA ALA A 165 -18.78 -10.62 -9.96
C ALA A 165 -17.25 -10.50 -9.69
N TYR A 166 -16.42 -10.54 -10.72
CA TYR A 166 -14.98 -10.27 -10.60
C TYR A 166 -14.73 -8.87 -10.02
N TYR A 167 -15.40 -7.84 -10.55
CA TYR A 167 -15.22 -6.47 -10.06
C TYR A 167 -15.69 -6.29 -8.62
N LEU A 168 -16.76 -6.96 -8.21
CA LEU A 168 -17.21 -6.95 -6.82
C LEU A 168 -16.18 -7.60 -5.90
N GLU A 169 -15.66 -8.77 -6.24
CA GLU A 169 -14.63 -9.45 -5.46
C GLU A 169 -13.38 -8.57 -5.31
N GLN A 170 -12.95 -7.89 -6.37
CA GLN A 170 -11.81 -6.98 -6.29
C GLN A 170 -12.10 -5.76 -5.41
N CYS A 171 -13.33 -5.24 -5.47
CA CYS A 171 -13.78 -4.15 -4.64
C CYS A 171 -13.76 -4.53 -3.15
N GLU A 172 -14.30 -5.68 -2.79
CA GLU A 172 -14.31 -6.18 -1.41
C GLU A 172 -12.88 -6.37 -0.88
N ARG A 173 -12.01 -7.01 -1.66
CA ARG A 173 -10.59 -7.16 -1.31
C ARG A 173 -9.88 -5.82 -1.16
N PHE A 174 -10.16 -4.86 -2.02
CA PHE A 174 -9.58 -3.52 -1.94
C PHE A 174 -10.06 -2.79 -0.69
N ILE A 175 -11.35 -2.86 -0.38
CA ILE A 175 -11.94 -2.29 0.84
C ILE A 175 -11.31 -2.93 2.07
N ASP A 176 -11.23 -4.25 2.14
CA ASP A 176 -10.64 -4.98 3.29
C ASP A 176 -9.19 -4.56 3.59
N ARG A 177 -8.44 -4.16 2.56
CA ARG A 177 -7.05 -3.72 2.70
C ARG A 177 -6.93 -2.25 3.08
N SER A 178 -7.89 -1.41 2.69
CA SER A 178 -7.76 0.04 2.74
C SER A 178 -8.83 0.77 3.55
N TYR A 179 -9.81 0.08 4.17
CA TYR A 179 -10.93 0.70 4.90
C TYR A 179 -10.50 1.70 5.98
N HIS A 180 -9.32 1.51 6.57
CA HIS A 180 -8.70 2.38 7.58
C HIS A 180 -8.04 3.64 7.00
N GLN A 181 -8.06 3.80 5.67
CA GLN A 181 -7.59 4.99 4.92
C GLN A 181 -8.80 5.74 4.35
N GLU A 182 -8.54 6.58 3.36
CA GLU A 182 -9.59 7.23 2.56
C GLU A 182 -9.59 6.65 1.12
N PRO A 183 -9.93 5.36 0.94
CA PRO A 183 -9.93 4.76 -0.39
C PRO A 183 -11.08 5.30 -1.22
N ALA A 184 -10.80 5.60 -2.49
CA ALA A 184 -11.80 6.00 -3.46
C ALA A 184 -12.00 4.92 -4.53
N LEU A 185 -13.19 4.89 -5.14
CA LEU A 185 -13.46 4.03 -6.30
C LEU A 185 -12.47 4.29 -7.45
N ALA A 186 -12.03 5.54 -7.59
CA ALA A 186 -11.06 5.95 -8.60
C ALA A 186 -9.70 5.26 -8.41
N ASP A 187 -9.26 5.05 -7.17
CA ASP A 187 -7.99 4.37 -6.87
C ASP A 187 -8.05 2.90 -7.32
N LEU A 188 -9.17 2.23 -7.06
CA LEU A 188 -9.39 0.85 -7.53
C LEU A 188 -9.49 0.80 -9.06
N ALA A 189 -10.15 1.77 -9.67
CA ALA A 189 -10.29 1.84 -11.12
C ALA A 189 -8.93 2.05 -11.81
N GLU A 190 -8.06 2.86 -11.22
CA GLU A 190 -6.67 3.05 -11.66
C GLU A 190 -5.88 1.73 -11.58
N ILE A 191 -5.96 1.03 -10.42
CA ILE A 191 -5.29 -0.27 -10.22
C ILE A 191 -5.76 -1.29 -11.26
N LEU A 192 -7.08 -1.38 -11.51
CA LEU A 192 -7.67 -2.34 -12.45
C LEU A 192 -7.58 -1.88 -13.92
N ARG A 193 -7.11 -0.66 -14.17
CA ARG A 193 -7.04 -0.02 -15.49
C ARG A 193 -8.38 -0.03 -16.21
N VAL A 194 -9.43 0.41 -15.52
CA VAL A 194 -10.79 0.51 -16.04
C VAL A 194 -11.37 1.89 -15.77
N ASN A 195 -12.41 2.24 -16.54
CA ASN A 195 -13.14 3.47 -16.29
C ASN A 195 -13.89 3.40 -14.95
N PRO A 196 -13.79 4.42 -14.06
CA PRO A 196 -14.45 4.42 -12.76
C PRO A 196 -15.98 4.28 -12.84
N ASN A 197 -16.62 4.87 -13.85
CA ASN A 197 -18.07 4.75 -14.04
C ASN A 197 -18.47 3.32 -14.43
N HIS A 198 -17.69 2.67 -15.30
CA HIS A 198 -17.89 1.26 -15.63
C HIS A 198 -17.74 0.38 -14.41
N LEU A 199 -16.67 0.57 -13.63
CA LEU A 199 -16.41 -0.17 -12.38
C LEU A 199 -17.54 0.02 -11.37
N GLY A 200 -17.97 1.26 -11.12
CA GLY A 200 -19.08 1.55 -10.20
C GLY A 200 -20.39 0.91 -10.62
N SER A 201 -20.68 0.89 -11.92
CA SER A 201 -21.88 0.22 -12.45
C SER A 201 -21.80 -1.30 -12.30
N ALA A 202 -20.64 -1.90 -12.57
CA ALA A 202 -20.41 -3.34 -12.42
C ALA A 202 -20.56 -3.79 -10.95
N ILE A 203 -19.97 -3.03 -10.02
CA ILE A 203 -20.09 -3.27 -8.58
C ILE A 203 -21.55 -3.23 -8.15
N ARG A 204 -22.31 -2.20 -8.54
CA ARG A 204 -23.73 -2.10 -8.19
C ARG A 204 -24.56 -3.28 -8.71
N ARG A 205 -24.35 -3.71 -9.96
CA ARG A 205 -25.07 -4.86 -10.51
C ARG A 205 -24.79 -6.16 -9.73
N ALA A 206 -23.51 -6.38 -9.34
CA ALA A 206 -23.12 -7.59 -8.64
C ALA A 206 -23.44 -7.57 -7.14
N SER A 207 -23.58 -6.39 -6.52
CA SER A 207 -23.76 -6.21 -5.07
C SER A 207 -25.22 -5.94 -4.65
N ASN A 208 -26.21 -6.24 -5.49
CA ASN A 208 -27.60 -5.91 -5.24
C ASN A 208 -27.85 -4.40 -5.04
N GLY A 209 -27.24 -3.57 -5.88
CA GLY A 209 -27.44 -2.14 -5.90
C GLY A 209 -26.49 -1.32 -5.01
N ARG A 210 -25.68 -1.97 -4.17
CA ARG A 210 -24.77 -1.25 -3.26
C ARG A 210 -23.63 -0.58 -4.02
N SER A 211 -23.34 0.65 -3.63
CA SER A 211 -22.19 1.42 -4.13
C SER A 211 -20.91 1.06 -3.38
N PHE A 212 -19.78 1.43 -3.94
CA PHE A 212 -18.47 1.35 -3.27
C PHE A 212 -18.49 1.99 -1.86
N ARG A 213 -19.12 3.17 -1.74
CA ARG A 213 -19.18 3.91 -0.48
C ARG A 213 -19.99 3.17 0.59
N GLU A 214 -21.09 2.54 0.21
CA GLU A 214 -21.90 1.74 1.12
C GLU A 214 -21.13 0.50 1.59
N LEU A 215 -20.47 -0.23 0.68
CA LEU A 215 -19.63 -1.38 1.02
C LEU A 215 -18.49 -0.97 1.98
N LEU A 216 -17.83 0.16 1.73
CA LEU A 216 -16.79 0.71 2.61
C LEU A 216 -17.34 1.05 4.00
N THR A 217 -18.50 1.67 4.06
CA THR A 217 -19.16 2.03 5.34
C THR A 217 -19.54 0.78 6.12
N GLU A 218 -20.13 -0.21 5.47
CA GLU A 218 -20.45 -1.51 6.08
C GLU A 218 -19.20 -2.19 6.67
N ARG A 219 -18.08 -2.16 5.95
CA ARG A 219 -16.82 -2.74 6.43
C ARG A 219 -16.28 -2.01 7.66
N ARG A 220 -16.33 -0.67 7.66
CA ARG A 220 -15.91 0.16 8.81
C ARG A 220 -16.78 -0.09 10.05
N ILE A 221 -18.10 -0.19 9.88
CA ILE A 221 -19.03 -0.49 10.99
C ILE A 221 -18.76 -1.88 11.55
N ARG A 222 -18.47 -2.87 10.70
CA ARG A 222 -18.15 -4.24 11.15
C ARG A 222 -16.89 -4.30 11.99
N GLU A 223 -15.90 -3.47 11.67
CA GLU A 223 -14.63 -3.42 12.42
C GLU A 223 -14.75 -2.64 13.74
N ALA A 224 -15.72 -1.75 13.85
CA ALA A 224 -15.95 -0.93 15.05
C ALA A 224 -16.77 -1.62 16.13
N LYS A 225 -17.34 -2.81 15.85
CA LYS A 225 -18.10 -3.66 16.80
C LYS A 225 -17.18 -4.67 17.49
#